data_21740ad416c4e926826afa33ec20bb26
#
_entry.id   21740ad416c4e926826afa33ec20bb26
#
_cell.length_a   1.000
_cell.length_b   1.000
_cell.length_c   1.000
_cell.angle_alpha   90.00
_cell.angle_beta   90.00
_cell.angle_gamma   90.00
#
_symmetry.space_group_name_H-M   'P 1'
#
loop_
_entity.id
_entity.type
_entity.pdbx_description
1 polymer ?
#
loop_
_entity_poly.entity_id
_entity_poly.type
_entity_poly.pdbx_seq_one_letter_code
_entity_poly.pdbx_strand_id
1 'polypeptide(L)'
;EQHFITFKRWLEPLGIEVAWLAGKLKGKNRVAALEQIASGTPMVVGTHALFQDEVQFKNLALVIIDEQHRFGVQQRLALRQKGVGGRMCPHQLIMTATPIPRTLAMSAYADLDTSILDELPPGRTPVNTVLVTDTRRVEVIERVRGACAEGRQAYWVCTLIEESEELTCQ
;
A
#
# COMPACT_ATOMS: atom_id res chain seq x y z
N GLU A 1 -1.38 2.53 8.38
CA GLU A 1 -1.21 2.51 9.84
C GLU A 1 0.06 1.75 10.23
N GLN A 2 0.28 0.53 9.73
CA GLN A 2 1.48 -0.26 10.01
C GLN A 2 2.78 0.48 9.64
N HIS A 3 2.87 1.07 8.45
CA HIS A 3 4.04 1.87 8.05
C HIS A 3 4.27 3.05 8.98
N PHE A 4 3.20 3.75 9.39
CA PHE A 4 3.32 4.85 10.33
C PHE A 4 3.95 4.42 11.66
N ILE A 5 3.47 3.32 12.25
CA ILE A 5 4.00 2.78 13.51
C ILE A 5 5.48 2.41 13.34
N THR A 6 5.83 1.78 12.22
CA THR A 6 7.21 1.36 11.94
C THR A 6 8.14 2.56 11.78
N PHE A 7 7.76 3.55 10.97
CA PHE A 7 8.58 4.75 10.76
C PHE A 7 8.69 5.59 12.03
N LYS A 8 7.58 5.74 12.76
CA LYS A 8 7.60 6.43 14.05
C LYS A 8 8.62 5.82 15.02
N ARG A 9 8.59 4.49 15.17
CA ARG A 9 9.54 3.75 16.01
C ARG A 9 11.00 3.94 15.61
N TRP A 10 11.28 4.06 14.31
CA TRP A 10 12.65 4.22 13.82
C TRP A 10 13.15 5.66 13.88
N LEU A 11 12.29 6.63 13.66
CA LEU A 11 12.67 8.03 13.46
C LEU A 11 12.53 8.88 14.73
N GLU A 12 11.60 8.55 15.61
CA GLU A 12 11.45 9.25 16.91
C GLU A 12 12.74 9.28 17.73
N PRO A 13 13.51 8.18 17.86
CA PRO A 13 14.79 8.21 18.59
C PRO A 13 15.85 9.13 17.96
N LEU A 14 15.68 9.49 16.69
CA LEU A 14 16.54 10.41 15.94
C LEU A 14 16.04 11.86 16.01
N GLY A 15 14.97 12.13 16.77
CA GLY A 15 14.36 13.45 16.86
C GLY A 15 13.59 13.87 15.58
N ILE A 16 13.27 12.91 14.71
CA ILE A 16 12.52 13.17 13.46
C ILE A 16 11.04 12.89 13.70
N GLU A 17 10.23 13.94 13.58
CA GLU A 17 8.78 13.82 13.70
C GLU A 17 8.15 13.16 12.49
N VAL A 18 7.14 12.29 12.73
CA VAL A 18 6.34 11.63 11.72
C VAL A 18 4.88 12.01 11.91
N ALA A 19 4.28 12.69 10.94
CA ALA A 19 2.86 13.01 10.96
C ALA A 19 2.04 11.88 10.32
N TRP A 20 0.80 11.72 10.79
CA TRP A 20 -0.15 10.75 10.26
C TRP A 20 -1.42 11.43 9.78
N LEU A 21 -1.84 11.12 8.52
CA LEU A 21 -3.11 11.57 7.98
C LEU A 21 -3.84 10.44 7.26
N ALA A 22 -5.03 10.10 7.75
CA ALA A 22 -5.92 9.11 7.15
C ALA A 22 -7.35 9.64 7.06
N GLY A 23 -8.13 9.12 6.14
CA GLY A 23 -9.54 9.50 5.96
C GLY A 23 -10.43 9.27 7.18
N LYS A 24 -10.01 8.38 8.09
CA LYS A 24 -10.71 8.12 9.37
C LYS A 24 -10.55 9.24 10.40
N LEU A 25 -9.51 10.09 10.27
CA LEU A 25 -9.30 11.23 11.17
C LEU A 25 -10.36 12.31 10.92
N LYS A 26 -11.03 12.73 11.98
CA LYS A 26 -12.10 13.75 11.95
C LYS A 26 -11.90 14.81 13.03
N GLY A 27 -12.60 15.95 12.87
CA GLY A 27 -12.64 17.01 13.86
C GLY A 27 -11.26 17.57 14.23
N LYS A 28 -11.05 17.84 15.50
CA LYS A 28 -9.82 18.48 16.02
C LYS A 28 -8.54 17.72 15.65
N ASN A 29 -8.58 16.38 15.65
CA ASN A 29 -7.40 15.58 15.32
C ASN A 29 -7.00 15.73 13.85
N ARG A 30 -7.96 15.89 12.95
CA ARG A 30 -7.67 16.16 11.55
C ARG A 30 -7.04 17.55 11.35
N VAL A 31 -7.61 18.58 12.00
CA VAL A 31 -7.08 19.95 11.94
C VAL A 31 -5.64 19.97 12.44
N ALA A 32 -5.37 19.38 13.61
CA ALA A 32 -4.02 19.32 14.16
C ALA A 32 -3.03 18.60 13.23
N ALA A 33 -3.44 17.50 12.58
CA ALA A 33 -2.60 16.81 11.61
C ALA A 33 -2.30 17.67 10.37
N LEU A 34 -3.29 18.41 9.85
CA LEU A 34 -3.10 19.32 8.73
C LEU A 34 -2.15 20.48 9.07
N GLU A 35 -2.30 21.06 10.25
CA GLU A 35 -1.41 22.11 10.75
C GLU A 35 0.02 21.61 10.94
N GLN A 36 0.18 20.41 11.48
CA GLN A 36 1.49 19.75 11.64
C GLN A 36 2.16 19.53 10.27
N ILE A 37 1.43 19.08 9.26
CA ILE A 37 1.96 18.91 7.89
C ILE A 37 2.35 20.25 7.29
N ALA A 38 1.49 21.26 7.41
CA ALA A 38 1.73 22.61 6.87
C ALA A 38 2.91 23.31 7.54
N SER A 39 3.18 23.03 8.81
CA SER A 39 4.35 23.58 9.53
C SER A 39 5.70 23.04 9.00
N GLY A 40 5.68 21.93 8.26
CA GLY A 40 6.85 21.37 7.60
C GLY A 40 7.43 20.15 8.31
N THR A 41 6.57 19.27 8.84
CA THR A 41 7.01 17.98 9.40
C THR A 41 7.85 17.21 8.37
N PRO A 42 9.04 16.72 8.77
CA PRO A 42 9.98 16.07 7.86
C PRO A 42 9.44 14.84 7.16
N MET A 43 8.59 14.05 7.82
CA MET A 43 7.97 12.87 7.27
C MET A 43 6.48 12.82 7.55
N VAL A 44 5.72 12.53 6.49
CA VAL A 44 4.27 12.37 6.56
C VAL A 44 3.89 11.00 6.01
N VAL A 45 3.13 10.24 6.77
CA VAL A 45 2.58 8.95 6.36
C VAL A 45 1.06 9.05 6.34
N GLY A 46 0.42 8.50 5.32
CA GLY A 46 -1.03 8.56 5.26
C GLY A 46 -1.62 7.69 4.16
N THR A 47 -2.92 7.82 4.00
CA THR A 47 -3.68 7.19 2.92
C THR A 47 -3.91 8.20 1.79
N HIS A 48 -4.81 7.89 0.85
CA HIS A 48 -5.24 8.85 -0.18
C HIS A 48 -5.79 10.18 0.37
N ALA A 49 -5.96 10.32 1.68
CA ALA A 49 -6.27 11.60 2.31
C ALA A 49 -5.18 12.67 2.06
N LEU A 50 -3.92 12.25 1.82
CA LEU A 50 -2.81 13.15 1.51
C LEU A 50 -2.94 13.85 0.14
N PHE A 51 -3.79 13.33 -0.75
CA PHE A 51 -4.01 13.94 -2.07
C PHE A 51 -5.03 15.08 -2.05
N GLN A 52 -5.81 15.22 -0.98
CA GLN A 52 -6.87 16.21 -0.88
C GLN A 52 -6.30 17.63 -0.91
N ASP A 53 -7.04 18.57 -1.50
CA ASP A 53 -6.57 19.94 -1.76
C ASP A 53 -6.25 20.72 -0.48
N GLU A 54 -6.92 20.40 0.62
CA GLU A 54 -6.66 21.02 1.93
C GLU A 54 -5.28 20.68 2.52
N VAL A 55 -4.61 19.62 2.03
CA VAL A 55 -3.28 19.22 2.51
C VAL A 55 -2.23 20.08 1.84
N GLN A 56 -1.56 20.91 2.63
CA GLN A 56 -0.50 21.79 2.18
C GLN A 56 0.84 21.32 2.73
N PHE A 57 1.81 21.06 1.85
CA PHE A 57 3.17 20.72 2.24
C PHE A 57 4.07 21.94 2.11
N LYS A 58 4.88 22.21 3.13
CA LYS A 58 5.82 23.35 3.11
C LYS A 58 6.93 23.15 2.07
N ASN A 59 7.55 21.96 2.06
CA ASN A 59 8.66 21.60 1.17
C ASN A 59 8.58 20.13 0.81
N LEU A 60 7.73 19.75 -0.13
CA LEU A 60 7.60 18.37 -0.58
C LEU A 60 8.72 18.03 -1.55
N ALA A 61 9.70 17.24 -1.13
CA ALA A 61 10.85 16.86 -1.94
C ALA A 61 10.74 15.43 -2.51
N LEU A 62 10.11 14.51 -1.77
CA LEU A 62 9.96 13.10 -2.17
C LEU A 62 8.56 12.60 -1.85
N VAL A 63 7.96 11.89 -2.79
CA VAL A 63 6.69 11.18 -2.65
C VAL A 63 6.94 9.69 -2.89
N ILE A 64 6.52 8.86 -1.94
CA ILE A 64 6.57 7.41 -2.06
C ILE A 64 5.14 6.88 -2.10
N ILE A 65 4.79 6.17 -3.17
CA ILE A 65 3.47 5.58 -3.37
C ILE A 65 3.62 4.06 -3.38
N ASP A 66 3.06 3.43 -2.39
CA ASP A 66 2.97 1.97 -2.32
C ASP A 66 1.62 1.50 -2.87
N GLU A 67 1.60 0.30 -3.49
CA GLU A 67 0.41 -0.28 -4.11
C GLU A 67 -0.25 0.66 -5.13
N GLN A 68 0.52 1.08 -6.11
CA GLN A 68 0.15 2.04 -7.16
C GLN A 68 -1.24 1.80 -7.78
N HIS A 69 -1.66 0.54 -7.94
CA HIS A 69 -2.94 0.19 -8.57
C HIS A 69 -4.17 0.77 -7.85
N ARG A 70 -4.02 1.20 -6.60
CA ARG A 70 -5.07 1.85 -5.80
C ARG A 70 -5.23 3.34 -6.09
N PHE A 71 -4.36 3.93 -6.93
CA PHE A 71 -4.32 5.37 -7.19
C PHE A 71 -4.55 5.66 -8.68
N GLY A 72 -5.51 6.54 -8.97
CA GLY A 72 -5.76 7.04 -10.32
C GLY A 72 -4.65 7.97 -10.83
N VAL A 73 -4.58 8.16 -12.15
CA VAL A 73 -3.60 9.05 -12.81
C VAL A 73 -3.70 10.48 -12.28
N GLN A 74 -4.91 10.99 -12.10
CA GLN A 74 -5.14 12.36 -11.62
C GLN A 74 -4.63 12.60 -10.20
N GLN A 75 -4.75 11.60 -9.33
CA GLN A 75 -4.26 11.70 -7.95
C GLN A 75 -2.74 11.84 -7.91
N ARG A 76 -2.03 11.14 -8.79
CA ARG A 76 -0.56 11.24 -8.91
C ARG A 76 -0.12 12.60 -9.45
N LEU A 77 -0.84 13.13 -10.43
CA LEU A 77 -0.59 14.49 -10.94
C LEU A 77 -0.80 15.55 -9.87
N ALA A 78 -1.81 15.40 -9.02
CA ALA A 78 -2.08 16.32 -7.92
C ALA A 78 -0.90 16.41 -6.94
N LEU A 79 -0.21 15.30 -6.62
CA LEU A 79 0.99 15.35 -5.78
C LEU A 79 2.18 16.04 -6.44
N ARG A 80 2.35 15.89 -7.77
CA ARG A 80 3.39 16.64 -8.49
C ARG A 80 3.17 18.15 -8.36
N GLN A 81 1.92 18.60 -8.38
CA GLN A 81 1.57 20.03 -8.28
C GLN A 81 1.69 20.57 -6.86
N LYS A 82 1.66 19.71 -5.83
CA LYS A 82 1.83 20.11 -4.42
C LYS A 82 3.29 20.39 -4.03
N GLY A 83 4.24 20.19 -4.93
CA GLY A 83 5.62 20.63 -4.74
C GLY A 83 5.72 22.15 -4.67
N VAL A 84 6.74 22.65 -4.02
CA VAL A 84 6.96 24.03 -3.62
C VAL A 84 6.65 25.03 -4.74
N GLY A 85 5.50 25.72 -4.65
CA GLY A 85 5.20 26.91 -5.43
C GLY A 85 5.36 26.77 -6.95
N GLY A 86 5.28 25.57 -7.52
CA GLY A 86 5.43 25.32 -8.96
C GLY A 86 6.85 25.39 -9.50
N ARG A 87 7.88 25.58 -8.66
CA ARG A 87 9.28 25.71 -9.09
C ARG A 87 10.08 24.41 -9.07
N MET A 88 9.69 23.43 -8.25
CA MET A 88 10.35 22.12 -8.18
C MET A 88 9.29 21.02 -8.06
N CYS A 89 9.37 20.04 -8.94
CA CYS A 89 8.55 18.83 -8.81
C CYS A 89 9.19 17.90 -7.78
N PRO A 90 8.44 17.33 -6.84
CA PRO A 90 8.98 16.32 -5.93
C PRO A 90 9.40 15.07 -6.70
N HIS A 91 10.48 14.43 -6.27
CA HIS A 91 10.81 13.09 -6.75
C HIS A 91 9.69 12.12 -6.42
N GLN A 92 9.45 11.15 -7.29
CA GLN A 92 8.41 10.16 -7.09
C GLN A 92 9.00 8.76 -7.14
N LEU A 93 8.79 7.99 -6.09
CA LEU A 93 9.03 6.55 -6.04
C LEU A 93 7.70 5.82 -6.01
N ILE A 94 7.44 5.04 -7.04
CA ILE A 94 6.20 4.30 -7.19
C ILE A 94 6.52 2.82 -7.06
N MET A 95 5.84 2.14 -6.15
CA MET A 95 6.03 0.72 -5.86
C MET A 95 4.77 -0.07 -6.14
N THR A 96 4.92 -1.26 -6.67
CA THR A 96 3.80 -2.21 -6.86
C THR A 96 4.31 -3.64 -6.84
N ALA A 97 3.54 -4.54 -6.23
CA ALA A 97 3.78 -5.98 -6.30
C ALA A 97 3.10 -6.62 -7.53
N THR A 98 2.26 -5.87 -8.26
CA THR A 98 1.61 -6.34 -9.48
C THR A 98 2.48 -5.99 -10.68
N PRO A 99 3.09 -6.97 -11.36
CA PRO A 99 3.92 -6.69 -12.53
C PRO A 99 3.06 -6.10 -13.64
N ILE A 100 3.38 -4.88 -14.05
CA ILE A 100 2.79 -4.27 -15.24
C ILE A 100 3.69 -4.67 -16.42
N PRO A 101 3.13 -5.23 -17.52
CA PRO A 101 3.93 -5.54 -18.69
C PRO A 101 4.76 -4.31 -19.13
N ARG A 102 6.03 -4.52 -19.41
CA ARG A 102 6.98 -3.43 -19.72
C ARG A 102 6.50 -2.51 -20.83
N THR A 103 5.80 -3.05 -21.82
CA THR A 103 5.16 -2.29 -22.91
C THR A 103 4.07 -1.34 -22.42
N LEU A 104 3.27 -1.76 -21.47
CA LEU A 104 2.22 -0.92 -20.87
C LEU A 104 2.80 0.13 -19.93
N ALA A 105 3.85 -0.23 -19.19
CA ALA A 105 4.58 0.70 -18.34
C ALA A 105 5.24 1.81 -19.16
N MET A 106 5.87 1.50 -20.29
CA MET A 106 6.48 2.47 -21.19
C MET A 106 5.45 3.42 -21.84
N SER A 107 4.24 2.92 -22.16
CA SER A 107 3.19 3.75 -22.75
C SER A 107 2.52 4.69 -21.74
N ALA A 108 2.39 4.24 -20.48
CA ALA A 108 1.70 4.99 -19.44
C ALA A 108 2.65 5.88 -18.60
N TYR A 109 3.96 5.60 -18.61
CA TYR A 109 4.97 6.21 -17.73
C TYR A 109 6.28 6.49 -18.45
N ALA A 110 6.20 7.02 -19.68
CA ALA A 110 7.35 7.22 -20.59
C ALA A 110 8.58 7.92 -19.96
N ASP A 111 8.39 8.63 -18.85
CA ASP A 111 9.44 9.40 -18.15
C ASP A 111 9.91 8.75 -16.83
N LEU A 112 9.61 7.46 -16.57
CA LEU A 112 10.01 6.80 -15.34
C LEU A 112 11.08 5.73 -15.59
N ASP A 113 12.17 5.81 -14.85
CA ASP A 113 13.12 4.71 -14.72
C ASP A 113 12.47 3.56 -13.93
N THR A 114 12.69 2.34 -14.37
CA THR A 114 12.08 1.15 -13.77
C THR A 114 13.15 0.23 -13.21
N SER A 115 13.04 -0.09 -11.93
CA SER A 115 13.80 -1.13 -11.25
C SER A 115 12.92 -2.32 -10.92
N ILE A 116 13.38 -3.51 -11.27
CA ILE A 116 12.66 -4.77 -11.02
C ILE A 116 13.40 -5.52 -9.91
N LEU A 117 12.66 -5.84 -8.83
CA LEU A 117 13.13 -6.70 -7.76
C LEU A 117 12.65 -8.12 -8.05
N ASP A 118 13.51 -8.96 -8.60
CA ASP A 118 13.23 -10.31 -9.06
C ASP A 118 13.74 -11.41 -8.11
N GLU A 119 14.42 -11.02 -7.03
CA GLU A 119 14.90 -11.92 -6.00
C GLU A 119 14.01 -11.90 -4.75
N LEU A 120 13.88 -13.06 -4.13
CA LEU A 120 13.20 -13.16 -2.83
C LEU A 120 14.11 -12.65 -1.71
N PRO A 121 13.56 -12.03 -0.65
CA PRO A 121 14.35 -11.66 0.52
C PRO A 121 15.05 -12.87 1.13
N PRO A 122 16.24 -12.70 1.74
CA PRO A 122 16.95 -13.76 2.41
C PRO A 122 16.08 -14.51 3.43
N GLY A 123 16.08 -15.82 3.39
CA GLY A 123 15.31 -16.68 4.29
C GLY A 123 13.86 -16.92 3.90
N ARG A 124 13.38 -16.33 2.81
CA ARG A 124 12.03 -16.59 2.30
C ARG A 124 12.04 -17.78 1.34
N THR A 125 11.28 -18.82 1.68
CA THR A 125 11.07 -19.96 0.79
C THR A 125 9.99 -19.67 -0.24
N PRO A 126 10.13 -20.18 -1.49
CA PRO A 126 9.09 -20.06 -2.49
C PRO A 126 7.75 -20.66 -2.02
N VAL A 127 6.65 -20.02 -2.41
CA VAL A 127 5.30 -20.53 -2.16
C VAL A 127 5.00 -21.65 -3.17
N ASN A 128 4.55 -22.78 -2.69
CA ASN A 128 4.11 -23.89 -3.53
C ASN A 128 2.60 -23.77 -3.77
N THR A 129 2.21 -23.46 -4.99
CA THR A 129 0.81 -23.35 -5.40
C THR A 129 0.39 -24.64 -6.11
N VAL A 130 -0.66 -25.28 -5.59
CA VAL A 130 -1.16 -26.56 -6.14
C VAL A 130 -2.62 -26.36 -6.55
N LEU A 131 -2.93 -26.68 -7.82
CA LEU A 131 -4.29 -26.76 -8.30
C LEU A 131 -4.88 -28.13 -7.95
N VAL A 132 -6.02 -28.14 -7.28
CA VAL A 132 -6.70 -29.36 -6.84
C VAL A 132 -8.13 -29.34 -7.35
N THR A 133 -8.62 -30.47 -7.88
CA THR A 133 -10.01 -30.61 -8.33
C THR A 133 -10.97 -30.66 -7.15
N ASP A 134 -12.22 -30.26 -7.35
CA ASP A 134 -13.26 -30.25 -6.32
C ASP A 134 -13.52 -31.61 -5.69
N THR A 135 -13.32 -32.68 -6.44
CA THR A 135 -13.43 -34.08 -5.92
C THR A 135 -12.50 -34.39 -4.77
N ARG A 136 -11.39 -33.62 -4.62
CA ARG A 136 -10.41 -33.78 -3.55
C ARG A 136 -10.56 -32.75 -2.43
N ARG A 137 -11.69 -32.06 -2.38
CA ARG A 137 -11.94 -31.01 -1.38
C ARG A 137 -11.82 -31.52 0.06
N VAL A 138 -12.38 -32.68 0.34
CA VAL A 138 -12.33 -33.31 1.68
C VAL A 138 -10.88 -33.52 2.13
N GLU A 139 -10.04 -34.01 1.24
CA GLU A 139 -8.61 -34.22 1.50
C GLU A 139 -7.88 -32.88 1.83
N VAL A 140 -8.22 -31.83 1.11
CA VAL A 140 -7.66 -30.48 1.37
C VAL A 140 -8.09 -29.98 2.76
N ILE A 141 -9.36 -30.15 3.12
CA ILE A 141 -9.89 -29.76 4.43
C ILE A 141 -9.16 -30.50 5.55
N GLU A 142 -8.95 -31.80 5.40
CA GLU A 142 -8.23 -32.61 6.41
C GLU A 142 -6.78 -32.16 6.55
N ARG A 143 -6.09 -31.89 5.45
CA ARG A 143 -4.71 -31.35 5.47
C ARG A 143 -4.63 -30.00 6.17
N VAL A 144 -5.58 -29.09 5.89
CA VAL A 144 -5.66 -27.77 6.54
C VAL A 144 -5.91 -27.95 8.04
N ARG A 145 -6.85 -28.83 8.42
CA ARG A 145 -7.12 -29.15 9.83
C ARG A 145 -5.88 -29.66 10.56
N GLY A 146 -5.15 -30.60 9.94
CA GLY A 146 -3.90 -31.12 10.49
C GLY A 146 -2.85 -30.03 10.67
N ALA A 147 -2.67 -29.18 9.67
CA ALA A 147 -1.75 -28.05 9.74
C ALA A 147 -2.10 -27.06 10.86
N CYS A 148 -3.39 -26.78 11.06
CA CYS A 148 -3.86 -25.93 12.15
C CYS A 148 -3.64 -26.57 13.52
N ALA A 149 -3.81 -27.90 13.64
CA ALA A 149 -3.54 -28.63 14.86
C ALA A 149 -2.05 -28.59 15.26
N GLU A 150 -1.14 -28.45 14.28
CA GLU A 150 0.29 -28.23 14.48
C GLU A 150 0.67 -26.76 14.79
N GLY A 151 -0.33 -25.87 14.95
CA GLY A 151 -0.12 -24.47 15.26
C GLY A 151 0.13 -23.57 14.04
N ARG A 152 -0.02 -24.09 12.82
CA ARG A 152 0.05 -23.27 11.60
C ARG A 152 -1.25 -22.49 11.38
N GLN A 153 -1.16 -21.37 10.69
CA GLN A 153 -2.32 -20.56 10.32
C GLN A 153 -2.75 -20.85 8.89
N ALA A 154 -4.06 -20.89 8.65
CA ALA A 154 -4.64 -21.07 7.34
C ALA A 154 -5.69 -19.98 7.06
N TYR A 155 -5.73 -19.48 5.82
CA TYR A 155 -6.77 -18.61 5.32
C TYR A 155 -7.62 -19.37 4.31
N TRP A 156 -8.91 -19.49 4.57
CA TRP A 156 -9.86 -20.06 3.63
C TRP A 156 -10.63 -18.93 2.96
N VAL A 157 -10.39 -18.71 1.68
CA VAL A 157 -11.00 -17.63 0.92
C VAL A 157 -12.18 -18.16 0.13
N CYS A 158 -13.36 -17.60 0.38
CA CYS A 158 -14.59 -17.88 -0.38
C CYS A 158 -14.92 -16.69 -1.28
N THR A 159 -15.53 -16.95 -2.42
CA THR A 159 -15.91 -15.91 -3.40
C THR A 159 -17.15 -15.13 -2.99
N LEU A 160 -17.98 -15.67 -2.10
CA LEU A 160 -19.25 -15.07 -1.66
C LEU A 160 -19.35 -15.02 -0.13
N ILE A 161 -19.92 -13.95 0.37
CA ILE A 161 -20.25 -13.76 1.80
C ILE A 161 -21.65 -14.33 2.10
N GLU A 162 -22.55 -14.33 1.09
CA GLU A 162 -23.91 -14.85 1.18
C GLU A 162 -24.12 -15.93 0.10
N GLU A 163 -24.92 -16.95 0.41
CA GLU A 163 -25.35 -17.94 -0.56
C GLU A 163 -26.16 -17.25 -1.66
N SER A 164 -25.69 -17.33 -2.91
CA SER A 164 -26.51 -17.00 -4.06
C SER A 164 -26.98 -18.30 -4.73
N GLU A 165 -28.22 -18.31 -5.21
CA GLU A 165 -28.82 -19.48 -5.90
C GLU A 165 -28.04 -19.92 -7.14
N GLU A 166 -27.13 -19.07 -7.68
CA GLU A 166 -26.37 -19.32 -8.89
C GLU A 166 -24.96 -19.91 -8.65
N LEU A 167 -24.41 -19.79 -7.43
CA LEU A 167 -23.07 -20.26 -7.09
C LEU A 167 -23.04 -20.90 -5.70
N THR A 168 -23.24 -22.20 -5.65
CA THR A 168 -23.03 -23.00 -4.44
C THR A 168 -21.54 -23.13 -4.16
N CYS A 169 -21.01 -22.27 -3.28
CA CYS A 169 -19.77 -22.54 -2.56
C CYS A 169 -20.08 -23.49 -1.38
N GLN A 170 -20.20 -24.77 -1.67
CA GLN A 170 -20.24 -25.83 -0.66
C GLN A 170 -18.86 -26.09 -0.10
#